data_2b6ed8ddf4864e7cb28c14fb08d324b3
#
_entry.id   2b6ed8ddf4864e7cb28c14fb08d324b3
#
_cell.length_a   1.000
_cell.length_b   1.000
_cell.length_c   1.000
_cell.angle_alpha   90.00
_cell.angle_beta   90.00
_cell.angle_gamma   90.00
#
_symmetry.space_group_name_H-M   'P 1'
#
loop_
_entity.id
_entity.type
_entity.pdbx_description
1 polymer ?
#
loop_
_entity_poly.entity_id
_entity_poly.type
_entity_poly.pdbx_seq_one_letter_code
_entity_poly.pdbx_strand_id
1 'polypeptide(L)'
;MDKFQLVSDYKLSGDQPEAVDALVKGIESGMREQTLMGVTGSGKTFTMANVIARINRPTLVLAHNKILAAQLCSEFKEFFPNNAVEYFVSYYDYYQPEAYVPSKDVYIEKDSSVNDEIDKLRHSATSAIAERRDVIIVASVSCIYSLGDPEEYKSMVVSIRRGMEKSRDRLIADLVGIQYERNDINFVRNKFRVRGDVVEIFPANSTDTAIRVEFFGDEIDRITEINVVTGEVLCSLAHAAIFPASHYIVSRDKMHDAIEEIKQELDERIKYFKDNDMLIEAQRIAQRTNYDIEMLEEIGFCSGIENYSRVLARRPAGSTPFTLLDFLPEDFVLFVDESHVSLPQVRGMYAGDRARKQTLVDYGFRLPSAMDNRPLTFDEFYSHINQAVFVSATPGPIEQERSQQIVEQVIRPTGLLDPEIIVKPTEGQIEDLLSEINMRTAKNQRVLVTTLTKKMAEDLTNYLKSFDVKVRYMHHDIDTIERMEIIRDLRLGEFDVLVGINLLREGLDLPEVTLVAILDADKEGFLRSESALIQTIGRAARNAEGKVIMYADTVTRSMEKAITETERRRAIQMKFNKEHGIVPKTIVKDISCLLYTSDAADEL
;
A
#
# COMPACT_ATOMS: atom_id res chain seq x y z
N MET A 1 -22.63 5.59 -10.81
CA MET A 1 -22.58 7.04 -10.56
C MET A 1 -21.29 7.58 -11.13
N ASP A 2 -21.33 8.72 -11.78
CA ASP A 2 -20.11 9.23 -12.45
C ASP A 2 -19.47 10.42 -11.73
N LYS A 3 -19.89 10.70 -10.49
CA LYS A 3 -19.40 11.83 -9.71
C LYS A 3 -19.09 11.46 -8.28
N PHE A 4 -17.97 11.97 -7.81
CA PHE A 4 -17.62 11.86 -6.40
C PHE A 4 -18.55 12.72 -5.53
N GLN A 5 -19.05 12.11 -4.46
CA GLN A 5 -19.92 12.73 -3.46
C GLN A 5 -19.20 12.75 -2.12
N LEU A 6 -18.55 13.86 -1.81
CA LEU A 6 -17.91 14.06 -0.52
C LEU A 6 -18.97 14.22 0.58
N VAL A 7 -18.94 13.35 1.56
CA VAL A 7 -19.80 13.38 2.75
C VAL A 7 -18.91 13.59 3.97
N SER A 8 -19.09 14.68 4.68
CA SER A 8 -18.30 14.98 5.89
C SER A 8 -19.00 16.01 6.76
N ASP A 9 -18.90 15.81 8.07
CA ASP A 9 -19.29 16.81 9.07
C ASP A 9 -18.24 17.92 9.21
N TYR A 10 -17.02 17.69 8.69
CA TYR A 10 -15.93 18.66 8.72
C TYR A 10 -16.09 19.71 7.63
N LYS A 11 -15.65 20.93 7.93
CA LYS A 11 -15.52 22.02 6.96
C LYS A 11 -14.07 22.39 6.79
N LEU A 12 -13.72 22.81 5.59
CA LEU A 12 -12.38 23.34 5.32
C LEU A 12 -12.08 24.52 6.24
N SER A 13 -10.91 24.51 6.87
CA SER A 13 -10.47 25.55 7.81
C SER A 13 -8.98 25.82 7.70
N GLY A 14 -8.52 26.95 8.26
CA GLY A 14 -7.12 27.37 8.17
C GLY A 14 -6.69 27.56 6.72
N ASP A 15 -5.58 26.93 6.35
CA ASP A 15 -4.99 26.97 5.00
C ASP A 15 -5.69 26.04 3.99
N GLN A 16 -6.58 25.15 4.47
CA GLN A 16 -7.18 24.13 3.62
C GLN A 16 -7.97 24.68 2.41
N PRO A 17 -8.80 25.73 2.55
CA PRO A 17 -9.53 26.29 1.40
C PRO A 17 -8.58 26.77 0.30
N GLU A 18 -7.54 27.51 0.65
CA GLU A 18 -6.56 28.04 -0.29
C GLU A 18 -5.73 26.91 -0.91
N ALA A 19 -5.37 25.90 -0.10
CA ALA A 19 -4.62 24.74 -0.58
C ALA A 19 -5.43 23.93 -1.60
N VAL A 20 -6.70 23.67 -1.32
CA VAL A 20 -7.60 22.98 -2.26
C VAL A 20 -7.75 23.78 -3.55
N ASP A 21 -8.01 25.08 -3.46
CA ASP A 21 -8.20 25.95 -4.63
C ASP A 21 -6.93 26.00 -5.49
N ALA A 22 -5.75 26.10 -4.88
CA ALA A 22 -4.47 26.12 -5.57
C ALA A 22 -4.17 24.80 -6.31
N LEU A 23 -4.39 23.66 -5.63
CA LEU A 23 -4.15 22.34 -6.21
C LEU A 23 -5.13 22.04 -7.35
N VAL A 24 -6.42 22.32 -7.18
CA VAL A 24 -7.43 22.15 -8.24
C VAL A 24 -7.10 23.00 -9.45
N LYS A 25 -6.82 24.28 -9.24
CA LYS A 25 -6.42 25.20 -10.33
C LYS A 25 -5.15 24.73 -11.04
N GLY A 26 -4.17 24.20 -10.30
CA GLY A 26 -2.97 23.62 -10.88
C GLY A 26 -3.29 22.41 -11.76
N ILE A 27 -4.15 21.49 -11.32
CA ILE A 27 -4.58 20.34 -12.12
C ILE A 27 -5.36 20.80 -13.37
N GLU A 28 -6.30 21.71 -13.23
CA GLU A 28 -7.10 22.24 -14.33
C GLU A 28 -6.27 23.01 -15.36
N SER A 29 -5.19 23.69 -14.91
CA SER A 29 -4.26 24.39 -15.80
C SER A 29 -3.23 23.47 -16.49
N GLY A 30 -3.27 22.17 -16.20
CA GLY A 30 -2.39 21.16 -16.80
C GLY A 30 -1.01 21.04 -16.14
N MET A 31 -0.82 21.53 -14.91
CA MET A 31 0.41 21.27 -14.17
C MET A 31 0.59 19.76 -13.98
N ARG A 32 1.77 19.28 -14.33
CA ARG A 32 2.07 17.85 -14.26
C ARG A 32 2.34 17.38 -12.83
N GLU A 33 3.08 18.16 -12.08
CA GLU A 33 3.52 17.79 -10.72
C GLU A 33 3.40 18.98 -9.78
N GLN A 34 2.78 18.72 -8.60
CA GLN A 34 2.57 19.71 -7.55
C GLN A 34 2.86 19.07 -6.20
N THR A 35 3.23 19.87 -5.21
CA THR A 35 3.44 19.38 -3.84
C THR A 35 2.49 20.08 -2.86
N LEU A 36 1.78 19.29 -2.05
CA LEU A 36 1.12 19.73 -0.83
C LEU A 36 2.09 19.51 0.35
N MET A 37 2.71 20.58 0.83
CA MET A 37 3.55 20.55 2.03
C MET A 37 2.68 20.78 3.25
N GLY A 38 2.13 19.70 3.80
CA GLY A 38 1.21 19.75 4.93
C GLY A 38 1.82 19.21 6.21
N VAL A 39 1.81 20.01 7.28
CA VAL A 39 2.29 19.55 8.58
C VAL A 39 1.45 18.39 9.11
N THR A 40 2.02 17.61 10.02
CA THR A 40 1.29 16.52 10.68
C THR A 40 0.09 17.09 11.45
N GLY A 41 -1.10 16.56 11.19
CA GLY A 41 -2.35 17.00 11.83
C GLY A 41 -3.04 18.21 11.19
N SER A 42 -2.56 18.69 10.04
CA SER A 42 -3.24 19.76 9.30
C SER A 42 -4.47 19.29 8.52
N GLY A 43 -4.76 17.98 8.49
CA GLY A 43 -5.88 17.42 7.74
C GLY A 43 -5.60 17.22 6.25
N LYS A 44 -4.39 16.76 5.89
CA LYS A 44 -3.99 16.50 4.50
C LYS A 44 -4.95 15.57 3.76
N THR A 45 -5.42 14.49 4.40
CA THR A 45 -6.37 13.54 3.81
C THR A 45 -7.68 14.23 3.43
N PHE A 46 -8.18 15.11 4.29
CA PHE A 46 -9.40 15.87 3.99
C PHE A 46 -9.20 16.87 2.85
N THR A 47 -8.02 17.48 2.77
CA THR A 47 -7.63 18.34 1.63
C THR A 47 -7.61 17.52 0.34
N MET A 48 -6.96 16.34 0.34
CA MET A 48 -6.96 15.42 -0.82
C MET A 48 -8.38 15.05 -1.23
N ALA A 49 -9.24 14.68 -0.28
CA ALA A 49 -10.63 14.32 -0.55
C ALA A 49 -11.42 15.48 -1.22
N ASN A 50 -11.22 16.71 -0.76
CA ASN A 50 -11.85 17.88 -1.39
C ASN A 50 -11.32 18.14 -2.80
N VAL A 51 -10.02 17.96 -3.04
CA VAL A 51 -9.44 18.07 -4.39
C VAL A 51 -10.05 17.00 -5.30
N ILE A 52 -10.07 15.73 -4.87
CA ILE A 52 -10.65 14.62 -5.63
C ILE A 52 -12.12 14.88 -5.99
N ALA A 53 -12.91 15.32 -5.02
CA ALA A 53 -14.34 15.63 -5.25
C ALA A 53 -14.52 16.73 -6.31
N ARG A 54 -13.64 17.75 -6.32
CA ARG A 54 -13.74 18.88 -7.26
C ARG A 54 -13.27 18.53 -8.67
N ILE A 55 -12.13 17.82 -8.79
CA ILE A 55 -11.59 17.44 -10.10
C ILE A 55 -12.42 16.33 -10.77
N ASN A 56 -13.10 15.52 -9.99
CA ASN A 56 -13.99 14.45 -10.44
C ASN A 56 -13.33 13.49 -11.46
N ARG A 57 -12.12 13.04 -11.17
CA ARG A 57 -11.34 12.13 -12.02
C ARG A 57 -10.92 10.88 -11.25
N PRO A 58 -10.79 9.73 -11.91
CA PRO A 58 -10.24 8.53 -11.30
C PRO A 58 -8.92 8.84 -10.60
N THR A 59 -8.74 8.30 -9.41
CA THR A 59 -7.63 8.68 -8.55
C THR A 59 -6.89 7.46 -8.03
N LEU A 60 -5.55 7.51 -8.09
CA LEU A 60 -4.66 6.57 -7.41
C LEU A 60 -3.97 7.29 -6.24
N VAL A 61 -4.06 6.72 -5.05
CA VAL A 61 -3.35 7.19 -3.86
C VAL A 61 -2.28 6.17 -3.51
N LEU A 62 -1.01 6.56 -3.63
CA LEU A 62 0.14 5.71 -3.32
C LEU A 62 0.62 5.97 -1.90
N ALA A 63 0.67 4.92 -1.07
CA ALA A 63 1.22 4.92 0.28
C ALA A 63 2.47 4.00 0.36
N HIS A 64 3.40 4.31 1.24
CA HIS A 64 4.67 3.59 1.33
C HIS A 64 4.58 2.22 2.04
N ASN A 65 3.48 1.91 2.75
CA ASN A 65 3.26 0.62 3.39
C ASN A 65 1.77 0.24 3.46
N LYS A 66 1.48 -1.03 3.79
CA LYS A 66 0.13 -1.58 3.86
C LYS A 66 -0.73 -0.88 4.94
N ILE A 67 -0.16 -0.60 6.11
CA ILE A 67 -0.89 -0.03 7.27
C ILE A 67 -1.38 1.38 6.93
N LEU A 68 -0.50 2.22 6.38
CA LEU A 68 -0.88 3.56 5.96
C LEU A 68 -1.91 3.52 4.83
N ALA A 69 -1.73 2.60 3.87
CA ALA A 69 -2.71 2.41 2.81
C ALA A 69 -4.09 1.98 3.36
N ALA A 70 -4.14 1.09 4.34
CA ALA A 70 -5.39 0.68 5.00
C ALA A 70 -6.06 1.85 5.73
N GLN A 71 -5.28 2.63 6.49
CA GLN A 71 -5.78 3.81 7.18
C GLN A 71 -6.36 4.83 6.19
N LEU A 72 -5.63 5.16 5.12
CA LEU A 72 -6.11 6.09 4.08
C LEU A 72 -7.36 5.56 3.37
N CYS A 73 -7.41 4.25 3.08
CA CYS A 73 -8.57 3.62 2.48
C CYS A 73 -9.82 3.76 3.38
N SER A 74 -9.67 3.53 4.69
CA SER A 74 -10.75 3.72 5.67
C SER A 74 -11.21 5.18 5.72
N GLU A 75 -10.27 6.13 5.82
CA GLU A 75 -10.60 7.57 5.83
C GLU A 75 -11.32 8.00 4.54
N PHE A 76 -10.87 7.53 3.36
CA PHE A 76 -11.55 7.83 2.10
C PHE A 76 -12.91 7.16 1.98
N LYS A 77 -13.11 5.95 2.51
CA LYS A 77 -14.45 5.32 2.58
C LYS A 77 -15.44 6.11 3.42
N GLU A 78 -14.97 6.70 4.52
CA GLU A 78 -15.80 7.60 5.33
C GLU A 78 -16.19 8.87 4.55
N PHE A 79 -15.25 9.46 3.80
CA PHE A 79 -15.51 10.65 2.99
C PHE A 79 -16.32 10.38 1.71
N PHE A 80 -16.26 9.17 1.17
CA PHE A 80 -16.91 8.79 -0.09
C PHE A 80 -17.72 7.50 0.04
N PRO A 81 -18.73 7.45 0.94
CA PRO A 81 -19.49 6.23 1.22
C PRO A 81 -20.30 5.71 0.02
N ASN A 82 -20.56 6.56 -0.98
CA ASN A 82 -21.34 6.23 -2.17
C ASN A 82 -20.49 5.98 -3.43
N ASN A 83 -19.16 6.10 -3.32
CA ASN A 83 -18.23 5.93 -4.44
C ASN A 83 -17.35 4.68 -4.24
N ALA A 84 -16.66 4.25 -5.29
CA ALA A 84 -15.74 3.13 -5.17
C ALA A 84 -14.43 3.59 -4.54
N VAL A 85 -14.15 3.13 -3.33
CA VAL A 85 -12.88 3.31 -2.66
C VAL A 85 -12.28 1.93 -2.42
N GLU A 86 -11.24 1.62 -3.17
CA GLU A 86 -10.68 0.28 -3.28
C GLU A 86 -9.26 0.20 -2.73
N TYR A 87 -8.89 -0.99 -2.26
CA TYR A 87 -7.61 -1.26 -1.63
C TYR A 87 -6.75 -2.18 -2.50
N PHE A 88 -5.53 -1.77 -2.82
CA PHE A 88 -4.63 -2.54 -3.68
C PHE A 88 -3.22 -2.61 -3.10
N VAL A 89 -2.94 -3.68 -2.36
CA VAL A 89 -1.62 -3.93 -1.76
C VAL A 89 -1.12 -5.32 -2.12
N SER A 90 0.06 -5.69 -1.66
CA SER A 90 0.56 -7.06 -1.82
C SER A 90 -0.35 -8.04 -1.07
N TYR A 91 -0.83 -9.08 -1.76
CA TYR A 91 -1.72 -10.11 -1.22
C TYR A 91 -1.00 -11.19 -0.41
N TYR A 92 0.30 -11.03 -0.15
CA TYR A 92 1.05 -11.95 0.69
C TYR A 92 1.04 -11.47 2.15
N ASP A 93 0.60 -12.32 3.09
CA ASP A 93 0.78 -12.11 4.52
C ASP A 93 2.24 -12.33 4.91
N TYR A 94 2.80 -13.41 4.40
CA TYR A 94 4.22 -13.72 4.45
C TYR A 94 4.75 -13.90 3.04
N TYR A 95 5.89 -13.30 2.74
CA TYR A 95 6.54 -13.42 1.45
C TYR A 95 8.05 -13.58 1.59
N GLN A 96 8.53 -14.79 1.35
CA GLN A 96 9.94 -15.08 1.12
C GLN A 96 10.15 -15.25 -0.38
N PRO A 97 10.80 -14.30 -1.05
CA PRO A 97 11.06 -14.42 -2.46
C PRO A 97 12.01 -15.59 -2.75
N GLU A 98 11.75 -16.27 -3.86
CA GLU A 98 12.69 -17.24 -4.40
C GLU A 98 14.07 -16.62 -4.58
N ALA A 99 15.12 -17.26 -4.07
CA ALA A 99 16.47 -16.76 -4.17
C ALA A 99 17.49 -17.92 -4.20
N TYR A 100 18.65 -17.66 -4.77
CA TYR A 100 19.78 -18.57 -4.70
C TYR A 100 21.02 -17.84 -4.19
N VAL A 101 21.73 -18.46 -3.25
CA VAL A 101 22.97 -17.94 -2.66
C VAL A 101 24.14 -18.79 -3.15
N PRO A 102 24.81 -18.41 -4.24
CA PRO A 102 25.85 -19.23 -4.87
C PRO A 102 27.01 -19.58 -3.93
N SER A 103 27.42 -18.66 -3.04
CA SER A 103 28.52 -18.85 -2.10
C SER A 103 28.28 -19.96 -1.06
N LYS A 104 27.01 -20.33 -0.84
CA LYS A 104 26.60 -21.35 0.14
C LYS A 104 25.91 -22.55 -0.52
N ASP A 105 25.69 -22.49 -1.83
CA ASP A 105 24.88 -23.45 -2.60
C ASP A 105 23.50 -23.68 -1.95
N VAL A 106 22.86 -22.58 -1.51
CA VAL A 106 21.56 -22.64 -0.85
C VAL A 106 20.50 -22.04 -1.77
N TYR A 107 19.55 -22.87 -2.16
CA TYR A 107 18.33 -22.43 -2.82
C TYR A 107 17.25 -22.18 -1.76
N ILE A 108 16.68 -21.00 -1.81
CA ILE A 108 15.55 -20.58 -0.99
C ILE A 108 14.32 -20.66 -1.88
N GLU A 109 13.47 -21.61 -1.61
CA GLU A 109 12.21 -21.74 -2.32
C GLU A 109 11.29 -20.54 -2.02
N LYS A 110 10.47 -20.14 -3.01
CA LYS A 110 9.41 -19.17 -2.75
C LYS A 110 8.47 -19.73 -1.71
N ASP A 111 8.40 -19.09 -0.56
CA ASP A 111 7.42 -19.38 0.47
C ASP A 111 6.51 -18.17 0.63
N SER A 112 5.22 -18.38 0.50
CA SER A 112 4.24 -17.30 0.57
C SER A 112 2.89 -17.85 1.00
N SER A 113 2.28 -17.18 1.97
CA SER A 113 0.86 -17.33 2.26
C SER A 113 0.09 -16.21 1.55
N VAL A 114 -0.88 -16.61 0.75
CA VAL A 114 -1.78 -15.68 0.07
C VAL A 114 -2.95 -15.38 1.00
N ASN A 115 -3.20 -14.10 1.20
CA ASN A 115 -4.39 -13.64 1.90
C ASN A 115 -5.54 -13.52 0.90
N ASP A 116 -6.52 -14.40 1.01
CA ASP A 116 -7.68 -14.44 0.11
C ASP A 116 -8.52 -13.15 0.15
N GLU A 117 -8.57 -12.48 1.30
CA GLU A 117 -9.29 -11.21 1.45
C GLU A 117 -8.58 -10.08 0.69
N ILE A 118 -7.25 -9.99 0.80
CA ILE A 118 -6.48 -9.00 0.05
C ILE A 118 -6.54 -9.30 -1.45
N ASP A 119 -6.50 -10.58 -1.85
CA ASP A 119 -6.64 -10.97 -3.26
C ASP A 119 -8.01 -10.55 -3.81
N LYS A 120 -9.09 -10.78 -3.06
CA LYS A 120 -10.44 -10.29 -3.38
C LYS A 120 -10.47 -8.77 -3.57
N LEU A 121 -9.86 -8.00 -2.65
CA LEU A 121 -9.81 -6.55 -2.74
C LEU A 121 -9.05 -6.06 -3.98
N ARG A 122 -8.01 -6.80 -4.41
CA ARG A 122 -7.30 -6.50 -5.67
C ARG A 122 -8.19 -6.73 -6.89
N HIS A 123 -8.98 -7.80 -6.91
CA HIS A 123 -9.98 -8.05 -7.96
C HIS A 123 -11.09 -7.01 -7.93
N SER A 124 -11.55 -6.58 -6.75
CA SER A 124 -12.49 -5.47 -6.59
C SER A 124 -11.95 -4.18 -7.20
N ALA A 125 -10.70 -3.85 -6.93
CA ALA A 125 -10.06 -2.66 -7.49
C ALA A 125 -10.01 -2.66 -9.02
N THR A 126 -9.57 -3.76 -9.64
CA THR A 126 -9.48 -3.86 -11.11
C THR A 126 -10.85 -3.88 -11.79
N SER A 127 -11.85 -4.53 -11.18
CA SER A 127 -13.23 -4.51 -11.70
C SER A 127 -13.87 -3.12 -11.57
N ALA A 128 -13.67 -2.44 -10.43
CA ALA A 128 -14.16 -1.07 -10.23
C ALA A 128 -13.60 -0.09 -11.25
N ILE A 129 -12.30 -0.17 -11.55
CA ILE A 129 -11.66 0.64 -12.62
C ILE A 129 -12.30 0.39 -13.98
N ALA A 130 -12.66 -0.87 -14.28
CA ALA A 130 -13.26 -1.23 -15.56
C ALA A 130 -14.72 -0.75 -15.71
N GLU A 131 -15.47 -0.65 -14.61
CA GLU A 131 -16.90 -0.37 -14.62
C GLU A 131 -17.25 1.09 -14.28
N ARG A 132 -16.38 1.81 -13.54
CA ARG A 132 -16.71 3.11 -12.94
C ARG A 132 -15.61 4.14 -13.22
N ARG A 133 -16.03 5.41 -13.19
CA ARG A 133 -15.12 6.58 -13.28
C ARG A 133 -14.90 7.24 -11.91
N ASP A 134 -15.80 7.04 -10.97
CA ASP A 134 -15.75 7.58 -9.62
C ASP A 134 -15.04 6.62 -8.65
N VAL A 135 -13.77 6.32 -9.00
CA VAL A 135 -12.93 5.32 -8.32
C VAL A 135 -11.71 5.97 -7.67
N ILE A 136 -11.50 5.66 -6.40
CA ILE A 136 -10.26 5.95 -5.67
C ILE A 136 -9.60 4.61 -5.35
N ILE A 137 -8.38 4.40 -5.85
CA ILE A 137 -7.57 3.23 -5.50
C ILE A 137 -6.52 3.67 -4.50
N VAL A 138 -6.52 3.08 -3.31
CA VAL A 138 -5.44 3.27 -2.33
C VAL A 138 -4.50 2.09 -2.42
N ALA A 139 -3.27 2.34 -2.83
CA ALA A 139 -2.30 1.29 -3.13
C ALA A 139 -0.98 1.46 -2.36
N SER A 140 -0.31 0.34 -2.12
CA SER A 140 1.11 0.35 -1.74
C SER A 140 1.99 0.30 -3.00
N VAL A 141 3.30 0.29 -2.80
CA VAL A 141 4.27 0.15 -3.91
C VAL A 141 4.05 -1.10 -4.76
N SER A 142 3.23 -2.07 -4.31
CA SER A 142 2.85 -3.24 -5.10
C SER A 142 2.15 -2.89 -6.43
N CYS A 143 1.62 -1.68 -6.57
CA CYS A 143 0.97 -1.20 -7.79
C CYS A 143 1.93 -1.07 -9.00
N ILE A 144 3.25 -1.00 -8.76
CA ILE A 144 4.26 -0.94 -9.83
C ILE A 144 4.80 -2.32 -10.24
N TYR A 145 4.34 -3.40 -9.58
CA TYR A 145 4.72 -4.76 -9.93
C TYR A 145 3.85 -5.31 -11.06
N SER A 146 4.44 -6.28 -11.80
CA SER A 146 3.77 -6.94 -12.92
C SER A 146 2.39 -7.45 -12.52
N LEU A 147 1.42 -7.16 -13.38
CA LEU A 147 0.05 -7.65 -13.36
C LEU A 147 -0.26 -8.23 -14.75
N GLY A 148 -1.38 -8.90 -14.92
CA GLY A 148 -1.80 -9.40 -16.22
C GLY A 148 -2.09 -8.29 -17.22
N ASP A 149 -2.27 -8.67 -18.49
CA ASP A 149 -2.64 -7.75 -19.57
C ASP A 149 -4.05 -7.18 -19.33
N PRO A 150 -4.22 -5.85 -19.20
CA PRO A 150 -5.53 -5.24 -18.94
C PRO A 150 -6.51 -5.42 -20.11
N GLU A 151 -6.05 -5.50 -21.36
CA GLU A 151 -6.92 -5.73 -22.51
C GLU A 151 -7.44 -7.17 -22.52
N GLU A 152 -6.59 -8.16 -22.26
CA GLU A 152 -7.01 -9.55 -22.10
C GLU A 152 -8.00 -9.69 -20.94
N TYR A 153 -7.68 -9.12 -19.78
CA TYR A 153 -8.56 -9.16 -18.61
C TYR A 153 -9.96 -8.60 -18.91
N LYS A 154 -10.05 -7.46 -19.60
CA LYS A 154 -11.32 -6.85 -20.01
C LYS A 154 -12.04 -7.66 -21.09
N SER A 155 -11.32 -8.21 -22.06
CA SER A 155 -11.91 -8.99 -23.17
C SER A 155 -12.50 -10.32 -22.71
N MET A 156 -11.97 -10.87 -21.61
CA MET A 156 -12.41 -12.15 -21.04
C MET A 156 -13.58 -12.00 -20.05
N VAL A 157 -14.11 -10.80 -19.82
CA VAL A 157 -15.29 -10.59 -18.97
C VAL A 157 -16.50 -11.28 -19.56
N VAL A 158 -17.15 -12.16 -18.80
CA VAL A 158 -18.39 -12.83 -19.20
C VAL A 158 -19.58 -11.93 -18.90
N SER A 159 -20.09 -11.27 -19.94
CA SER A 159 -21.26 -10.40 -19.85
C SER A 159 -22.54 -11.20 -20.12
N ILE A 160 -23.51 -11.11 -19.22
CA ILE A 160 -24.81 -11.77 -19.33
C ILE A 160 -25.94 -10.76 -19.12
N ARG A 161 -27.04 -10.96 -19.85
CA ARG A 161 -28.22 -10.09 -19.76
C ARG A 161 -29.48 -10.94 -19.73
N ARG A 162 -30.50 -10.46 -19.03
CA ARG A 162 -31.82 -11.06 -19.07
C ARG A 162 -32.37 -11.04 -20.50
N GLY A 163 -32.96 -12.16 -20.96
CA GLY A 163 -33.46 -12.33 -22.32
C GLY A 163 -32.38 -12.63 -23.37
N MET A 164 -31.13 -12.87 -22.96
CA MET A 164 -30.03 -13.21 -23.86
C MET A 164 -30.14 -14.67 -24.28
N GLU A 165 -30.05 -14.95 -25.59
CA GLU A 165 -29.88 -16.29 -26.14
C GLU A 165 -28.46 -16.79 -25.83
N LYS A 166 -28.33 -17.60 -24.79
CA LYS A 166 -27.09 -18.23 -24.34
C LYS A 166 -27.45 -19.49 -23.55
N SER A 167 -27.04 -20.65 -24.06
CA SER A 167 -27.30 -21.89 -23.33
C SER A 167 -26.53 -21.97 -22.03
N ARG A 168 -27.08 -22.72 -21.06
CA ARG A 168 -26.41 -23.00 -19.77
C ARG A 168 -25.01 -23.58 -19.99
N ASP A 169 -24.86 -24.53 -20.90
CA ASP A 169 -23.58 -25.20 -21.15
C ASP A 169 -22.56 -24.23 -21.77
N ARG A 170 -23.01 -23.25 -22.55
CA ARG A 170 -22.14 -22.19 -23.05
C ARG A 170 -21.68 -21.27 -21.94
N LEU A 171 -22.56 -20.89 -21.02
CA LEU A 171 -22.16 -20.11 -19.86
C LEU A 171 -21.14 -20.86 -18.99
N ILE A 172 -21.35 -22.16 -18.77
CA ILE A 172 -20.40 -23.00 -18.03
C ILE A 172 -19.03 -23.03 -18.73
N ALA A 173 -18.99 -23.19 -20.03
CA ALA A 173 -17.75 -23.19 -20.80
C ALA A 173 -17.02 -21.84 -20.70
N ASP A 174 -17.76 -20.73 -20.76
CA ASP A 174 -17.20 -19.38 -20.61
C ASP A 174 -16.63 -19.17 -19.19
N LEU A 175 -17.32 -19.62 -18.14
CA LEU A 175 -16.85 -19.55 -16.75
C LEU A 175 -15.55 -20.35 -16.55
N VAL A 176 -15.48 -21.56 -17.09
CA VAL A 176 -14.24 -22.36 -17.05
C VAL A 176 -13.14 -21.65 -17.84
N GLY A 177 -13.48 -21.02 -18.96
CA GLY A 177 -12.54 -20.23 -19.77
C GLY A 177 -11.92 -19.05 -19.03
N ILE A 178 -12.63 -18.47 -18.04
CA ILE A 178 -12.14 -17.40 -17.17
C ILE A 178 -11.65 -17.91 -15.82
N GLN A 179 -11.30 -19.19 -15.74
CA GLN A 179 -10.68 -19.88 -14.59
C GLN A 179 -11.58 -20.02 -13.34
N TYR A 180 -12.91 -20.02 -13.49
CA TYR A 180 -13.80 -20.46 -12.44
C TYR A 180 -13.88 -21.99 -12.42
N GLU A 181 -13.91 -22.55 -11.21
CA GLU A 181 -14.05 -23.99 -11.02
C GLU A 181 -15.48 -24.36 -10.61
N ARG A 182 -15.98 -25.47 -11.17
CA ARG A 182 -17.24 -26.03 -10.70
C ARG A 182 -17.05 -26.73 -9.37
N ASN A 183 -17.80 -26.32 -8.37
CA ASN A 183 -17.86 -27.01 -7.09
C ASN A 183 -19.28 -26.88 -6.50
N ASP A 184 -20.03 -27.99 -6.53
CA ASP A 184 -21.42 -28.01 -6.08
C ASP A 184 -21.54 -28.14 -4.55
N ILE A 185 -20.44 -28.48 -3.85
CA ILE A 185 -20.39 -28.72 -2.40
C ILE A 185 -19.77 -27.52 -1.68
N ASN A 186 -18.54 -27.17 -2.03
CA ASN A 186 -17.79 -26.06 -1.43
C ASN A 186 -17.93 -24.82 -2.32
N PHE A 187 -18.96 -24.02 -2.08
CA PHE A 187 -19.28 -22.82 -2.86
C PHE A 187 -18.63 -21.61 -2.23
N VAL A 188 -17.40 -21.33 -2.65
CA VAL A 188 -16.57 -20.21 -2.22
C VAL A 188 -16.22 -19.34 -3.42
N ARG A 189 -15.56 -18.23 -3.20
CA ARG A 189 -15.09 -17.29 -4.22
C ARG A 189 -14.36 -18.01 -5.36
N ASN A 190 -14.52 -17.54 -6.59
CA ASN A 190 -13.97 -18.13 -7.83
C ASN A 190 -14.57 -19.50 -8.21
N LYS A 191 -15.70 -19.86 -7.61
CA LYS A 191 -16.40 -21.11 -7.92
C LYS A 191 -17.79 -20.84 -8.47
N PHE A 192 -18.30 -21.82 -9.22
CA PHE A 192 -19.71 -21.85 -9.61
C PHE A 192 -20.29 -23.22 -9.31
N ARG A 193 -21.59 -23.28 -9.12
CA ARG A 193 -22.34 -24.54 -8.96
C ARG A 193 -23.55 -24.57 -9.88
N VAL A 194 -23.97 -25.80 -10.25
CA VAL A 194 -25.05 -26.01 -11.20
C VAL A 194 -26.10 -26.92 -10.60
N ARG A 195 -27.36 -26.46 -10.58
CA ARG A 195 -28.51 -27.22 -10.10
C ARG A 195 -29.66 -27.14 -11.10
N GLY A 196 -29.83 -28.18 -11.94
CA GLY A 196 -30.81 -28.15 -13.01
C GLY A 196 -30.53 -27.02 -14.02
N ASP A 197 -31.50 -26.15 -14.21
CA ASP A 197 -31.40 -25.00 -15.11
C ASP A 197 -30.91 -23.72 -14.40
N VAL A 198 -30.26 -23.87 -13.25
CA VAL A 198 -29.73 -22.76 -12.45
C VAL A 198 -28.23 -22.86 -12.34
N VAL A 199 -27.52 -21.78 -12.64
CA VAL A 199 -26.10 -21.60 -12.40
C VAL A 199 -25.91 -20.51 -11.37
N GLU A 200 -25.21 -20.83 -10.28
CA GLU A 200 -24.83 -19.84 -9.26
C GLU A 200 -23.32 -19.61 -9.33
N ILE A 201 -22.91 -18.36 -9.38
CA ILE A 201 -21.53 -17.94 -9.60
C ILE A 201 -21.10 -17.08 -8.42
N PHE A 202 -20.00 -17.42 -7.74
CA PHE A 202 -19.43 -16.60 -6.69
C PHE A 202 -18.28 -15.77 -7.27
N PRO A 203 -18.48 -14.47 -7.55
CA PRO A 203 -17.50 -13.65 -8.25
C PRO A 203 -16.18 -13.49 -7.49
N ALA A 204 -15.08 -13.27 -8.25
CA ALA A 204 -13.74 -13.06 -7.70
C ALA A 204 -13.64 -11.83 -6.79
N ASN A 205 -14.46 -10.84 -7.03
CA ASN A 205 -14.49 -9.54 -6.36
C ASN A 205 -15.59 -9.41 -5.28
N SER A 206 -16.34 -10.50 -4.99
CA SER A 206 -17.44 -10.47 -4.02
C SER A 206 -17.03 -11.07 -2.67
N THR A 207 -17.67 -10.61 -1.59
CA THR A 207 -17.45 -11.08 -0.22
C THR A 207 -18.48 -12.12 0.21
N ASP A 208 -19.76 -11.84 0.00
CA ASP A 208 -20.89 -12.58 0.56
C ASP A 208 -22.06 -12.72 -0.42
N THR A 209 -21.90 -12.20 -1.63
CA THR A 209 -22.93 -12.24 -2.67
C THR A 209 -22.52 -13.10 -3.85
N ALA A 210 -23.50 -13.78 -4.44
CA ALA A 210 -23.33 -14.56 -5.66
C ALA A 210 -24.37 -14.18 -6.70
N ILE A 211 -24.04 -14.43 -7.96
CA ILE A 211 -24.95 -14.21 -9.09
C ILE A 211 -25.65 -15.54 -9.42
N ARG A 212 -26.96 -15.55 -9.31
CA ARG A 212 -27.79 -16.68 -9.72
C ARG A 212 -28.39 -16.40 -11.10
N VAL A 213 -28.17 -17.31 -12.03
CA VAL A 213 -28.65 -17.26 -13.41
C VAL A 213 -29.62 -18.42 -13.62
N GLU A 214 -30.88 -18.10 -13.95
CA GLU A 214 -31.93 -19.08 -14.23
C GLU A 214 -32.19 -19.14 -15.74
N PHE A 215 -32.23 -20.34 -16.29
CA PHE A 215 -32.41 -20.56 -17.72
C PHE A 215 -33.82 -21.10 -18.03
N PHE A 216 -34.37 -20.69 -19.16
CA PHE A 216 -35.51 -21.32 -19.78
C PHE A 216 -35.13 -21.78 -21.20
N GLY A 217 -34.82 -23.05 -21.33
CA GLY A 217 -34.18 -23.56 -22.54
C GLY A 217 -32.79 -22.95 -22.76
N ASP A 218 -32.57 -22.33 -23.90
CA ASP A 218 -31.31 -21.67 -24.27
C ASP A 218 -31.34 -20.14 -24.04
N GLU A 219 -32.28 -19.65 -23.24
CA GLU A 219 -32.42 -18.22 -22.91
C GLU A 219 -32.21 -18.00 -21.41
N ILE A 220 -31.57 -16.90 -21.07
CA ILE A 220 -31.43 -16.42 -19.69
C ILE A 220 -32.74 -15.74 -19.26
N ASP A 221 -33.55 -16.42 -18.45
CA ASP A 221 -34.84 -15.90 -17.98
C ASP A 221 -34.68 -14.89 -16.87
N ARG A 222 -33.79 -15.19 -15.88
CA ARG A 222 -33.59 -14.34 -14.72
C ARG A 222 -32.15 -14.30 -14.27
N ILE A 223 -31.72 -13.12 -13.81
CA ILE A 223 -30.46 -12.90 -13.12
C ILE A 223 -30.76 -12.25 -11.77
N THR A 224 -30.27 -12.81 -10.69
CA THR A 224 -30.45 -12.27 -9.32
C THR A 224 -29.13 -12.29 -8.56
N GLU A 225 -28.95 -11.29 -7.72
CA GLU A 225 -27.91 -11.30 -6.69
C GLU A 225 -28.47 -11.96 -5.44
N ILE A 226 -27.73 -12.89 -4.87
CA ILE A 226 -28.13 -13.67 -3.69
C ILE A 226 -27.07 -13.57 -2.61
N ASN A 227 -27.49 -13.64 -1.35
CA ASN A 227 -26.55 -13.86 -0.25
C ASN A 227 -26.08 -15.34 -0.28
N VAL A 228 -24.76 -15.56 -0.24
CA VAL A 228 -24.16 -16.89 -0.36
C VAL A 228 -24.53 -17.82 0.79
N VAL A 229 -24.64 -17.28 2.01
CA VAL A 229 -24.89 -18.07 3.24
C VAL A 229 -26.38 -18.41 3.36
N THR A 230 -27.26 -17.43 3.19
CA THR A 230 -28.71 -17.61 3.39
C THR A 230 -29.43 -18.07 2.13
N GLY A 231 -28.87 -17.82 0.95
CA GLY A 231 -29.52 -18.01 -0.35
C GLY A 231 -30.63 -17.01 -0.67
N GLU A 232 -30.80 -15.98 0.18
CA GLU A 232 -31.80 -14.94 0.02
C GLU A 232 -31.51 -14.10 -1.21
N VAL A 233 -32.56 -13.77 -1.99
CA VAL A 233 -32.45 -12.88 -3.14
C VAL A 233 -32.40 -11.43 -2.64
N LEU A 234 -31.27 -10.78 -2.91
CA LEU A 234 -31.03 -9.38 -2.54
C LEU A 234 -31.65 -8.41 -3.55
N CYS A 235 -31.40 -8.67 -4.84
CA CYS A 235 -31.97 -7.87 -5.90
C CYS A 235 -32.07 -8.64 -7.23
N SER A 236 -32.84 -8.11 -8.18
CA SER A 236 -32.93 -8.62 -9.55
C SER A 236 -32.07 -7.75 -10.45
N LEU A 237 -31.25 -8.39 -11.30
CA LEU A 237 -30.33 -7.73 -12.19
C LEU A 237 -30.81 -7.83 -13.65
N ALA A 238 -30.71 -6.75 -14.40
CA ALA A 238 -30.92 -6.75 -15.84
C ALA A 238 -29.69 -7.23 -16.61
N HIS A 239 -28.51 -7.04 -16.00
CA HIS A 239 -27.19 -7.37 -16.55
C HIS A 239 -26.22 -7.72 -15.42
N ALA A 240 -25.30 -8.65 -15.67
CA ALA A 240 -24.17 -8.92 -14.80
C ALA A 240 -22.90 -9.13 -15.63
N ALA A 241 -21.79 -8.64 -15.10
CA ALA A 241 -20.44 -8.83 -15.63
C ALA A 241 -19.64 -9.72 -14.66
N ILE A 242 -19.15 -10.84 -15.14
CA ILE A 242 -18.33 -11.76 -14.36
C ILE A 242 -16.88 -11.59 -14.79
N PHE A 243 -16.06 -11.06 -13.90
CA PHE A 243 -14.64 -10.84 -14.15
C PHE A 243 -13.84 -12.13 -13.96
N PRO A 244 -12.69 -12.27 -14.64
CA PRO A 244 -11.82 -13.44 -14.50
C PRO A 244 -11.38 -13.70 -13.05
N ALA A 245 -11.18 -14.98 -12.72
CA ALA A 245 -10.70 -15.41 -11.39
C ALA A 245 -9.21 -15.13 -11.16
N SER A 246 -8.46 -14.75 -12.20
CA SER A 246 -7.04 -14.41 -12.13
C SER A 246 -6.73 -13.20 -13.00
N HIS A 247 -5.79 -12.36 -12.56
CA HIS A 247 -5.25 -11.27 -13.39
C HIS A 247 -4.35 -11.77 -14.52
N TYR A 248 -3.75 -12.97 -14.40
CA TYR A 248 -2.91 -13.60 -15.41
C TYR A 248 -3.70 -14.54 -16.33
N ILE A 249 -4.82 -14.04 -16.84
CA ILE A 249 -5.65 -14.80 -17.75
C ILE A 249 -5.21 -14.59 -19.21
N VAL A 250 -5.27 -15.65 -20.00
CA VAL A 250 -4.90 -15.63 -21.42
C VAL A 250 -5.87 -16.53 -22.19
N SER A 251 -6.28 -16.10 -23.38
CA SER A 251 -7.11 -16.92 -24.26
C SER A 251 -6.39 -18.21 -24.69
N ARG A 252 -7.15 -19.27 -24.98
CA ARG A 252 -6.57 -20.59 -25.34
C ARG A 252 -5.62 -20.52 -26.53
N ASP A 253 -5.94 -19.73 -27.53
CA ASP A 253 -5.09 -19.60 -28.74
C ASP A 253 -3.74 -18.94 -28.37
N LYS A 254 -3.76 -17.87 -27.57
CA LYS A 254 -2.55 -17.21 -27.09
C LYS A 254 -1.74 -18.09 -26.13
N MET A 255 -2.41 -18.92 -25.32
CA MET A 255 -1.74 -19.87 -24.43
C MET A 255 -0.94 -20.91 -25.22
N HIS A 256 -1.51 -21.46 -26.31
CA HIS A 256 -0.80 -22.41 -27.15
C HIS A 256 0.48 -21.81 -27.75
N ASP A 257 0.38 -20.60 -28.31
CA ASP A 257 1.53 -19.92 -28.88
C ASP A 257 2.59 -19.55 -27.80
N ALA A 258 2.14 -19.17 -26.60
CA ALA A 258 3.04 -18.90 -25.48
C ALA A 258 3.81 -20.15 -25.04
N ILE A 259 3.15 -21.31 -25.00
CA ILE A 259 3.79 -22.58 -24.66
C ILE A 259 4.88 -22.93 -25.68
N GLU A 260 4.63 -22.73 -26.96
CA GLU A 260 5.64 -22.96 -27.99
C GLU A 260 6.85 -22.01 -27.86
N GLU A 261 6.63 -20.75 -27.54
CA GLU A 261 7.71 -19.78 -27.24
C GLU A 261 8.51 -20.21 -26.01
N ILE A 262 7.84 -20.68 -24.93
CA ILE A 262 8.50 -21.18 -23.71
C ILE A 262 9.36 -22.42 -24.04
N LYS A 263 8.86 -23.36 -24.86
CA LYS A 263 9.63 -24.54 -25.28
C LYS A 263 10.88 -24.15 -26.07
N GLN A 264 10.75 -23.20 -26.99
CA GLN A 264 11.89 -22.69 -27.74
C GLN A 264 12.94 -22.04 -26.84
N GLU A 265 12.52 -21.17 -25.93
CA GLU A 265 13.42 -20.51 -24.97
C GLU A 265 14.11 -21.54 -24.06
N LEU A 266 13.39 -22.59 -23.64
CA LEU A 266 13.94 -23.69 -22.86
C LEU A 266 15.05 -24.44 -23.63
N ASP A 267 14.80 -24.80 -24.90
CA ASP A 267 15.77 -25.51 -25.73
C ASP A 267 17.05 -24.69 -25.94
N GLU A 268 16.90 -23.39 -26.21
CA GLU A 268 18.03 -22.45 -26.32
C GLU A 268 18.82 -22.36 -25.01
N ARG A 269 18.12 -22.30 -23.86
CA ARG A 269 18.78 -22.19 -22.54
C ARG A 269 19.46 -23.48 -22.13
N ILE A 270 18.88 -24.64 -22.40
CA ILE A 270 19.51 -25.97 -22.17
C ILE A 270 20.79 -26.08 -22.99
N LYS A 271 20.73 -25.68 -24.28
CA LYS A 271 21.90 -25.68 -25.16
C LYS A 271 23.00 -24.77 -24.60
N TYR A 272 22.66 -23.54 -24.19
CA TYR A 272 23.59 -22.60 -23.57
C TYR A 272 24.31 -23.22 -22.36
N PHE A 273 23.58 -23.86 -21.45
CA PHE A 273 24.17 -24.47 -20.27
C PHE A 273 25.08 -25.65 -20.62
N LYS A 274 24.66 -26.49 -21.57
CA LYS A 274 25.49 -27.63 -22.03
C LYS A 274 26.77 -27.16 -22.73
N ASP A 275 26.69 -26.14 -23.56
CA ASP A 275 27.84 -25.57 -24.28
C ASP A 275 28.86 -24.90 -23.32
N ASN A 276 28.43 -24.57 -22.09
CA ASN A 276 29.28 -24.01 -21.02
C ASN A 276 29.61 -25.01 -19.89
N ASP A 277 29.40 -26.32 -20.12
CA ASP A 277 29.65 -27.41 -19.13
C ASP A 277 28.84 -27.29 -17.82
N MET A 278 27.71 -26.57 -17.85
CA MET A 278 26.77 -26.35 -16.72
C MET A 278 25.65 -27.39 -16.75
N LEU A 279 25.98 -28.66 -16.53
CA LEU A 279 25.04 -29.79 -16.72
C LEU A 279 23.94 -29.83 -15.66
N ILE A 280 24.24 -29.40 -14.44
CA ILE A 280 23.27 -29.35 -13.32
C ILE A 280 22.21 -28.30 -13.60
N GLU A 281 22.63 -27.13 -14.07
CA GLU A 281 21.75 -26.03 -14.43
C GLU A 281 20.86 -26.41 -15.63
N ALA A 282 21.42 -27.10 -16.62
CA ALA A 282 20.67 -27.62 -17.77
C ALA A 282 19.58 -28.62 -17.34
N GLN A 283 19.89 -29.54 -16.43
CA GLN A 283 18.91 -30.49 -15.91
C GLN A 283 17.83 -29.80 -15.06
N ARG A 284 18.23 -28.88 -14.20
CA ARG A 284 17.34 -28.14 -13.31
C ARG A 284 16.31 -27.33 -14.07
N ILE A 285 16.74 -26.54 -15.07
CA ILE A 285 15.82 -25.72 -15.86
C ILE A 285 14.90 -26.60 -16.69
N ALA A 286 15.41 -27.69 -17.26
CA ALA A 286 14.59 -28.62 -18.05
C ALA A 286 13.48 -29.27 -17.22
N GLN A 287 13.82 -29.78 -16.02
CA GLN A 287 12.85 -30.41 -15.14
C GLN A 287 11.75 -29.44 -14.69
N ARG A 288 12.12 -28.25 -14.25
CA ARG A 288 11.18 -27.24 -13.76
C ARG A 288 10.27 -26.75 -14.87
N THR A 289 10.84 -26.35 -16.00
CA THR A 289 10.06 -25.73 -17.09
C THR A 289 9.14 -26.74 -17.77
N ASN A 290 9.58 -28.00 -17.96
CA ASN A 290 8.69 -29.04 -18.54
C ASN A 290 7.49 -29.31 -17.61
N TYR A 291 7.68 -29.33 -16.30
CA TYR A 291 6.57 -29.45 -15.36
C TYR A 291 5.60 -28.26 -15.45
N ASP A 292 6.14 -27.04 -15.51
CA ASP A 292 5.30 -25.85 -15.68
C ASP A 292 4.53 -25.86 -17.01
N ILE A 293 5.14 -26.36 -18.10
CA ILE A 293 4.49 -26.53 -19.42
C ILE A 293 3.34 -27.53 -19.33
N GLU A 294 3.54 -28.71 -18.73
CA GLU A 294 2.47 -29.68 -18.51
C GLU A 294 1.27 -29.07 -17.79
N MET A 295 1.52 -28.32 -16.74
CA MET A 295 0.45 -27.64 -15.99
C MET A 295 -0.29 -26.61 -16.83
N LEU A 296 0.44 -25.83 -17.65
CA LEU A 296 -0.15 -24.84 -18.56
C LEU A 296 -1.00 -25.50 -19.66
N GLU A 297 -0.57 -26.65 -20.20
CA GLU A 297 -1.31 -27.42 -21.23
C GLU A 297 -2.60 -28.04 -20.65
N GLU A 298 -2.54 -28.62 -19.42
CA GLU A 298 -3.66 -29.36 -18.84
C GLU A 298 -4.72 -28.45 -18.21
N ILE A 299 -4.30 -27.45 -17.44
CA ILE A 299 -5.23 -26.60 -16.63
C ILE A 299 -5.14 -25.10 -16.93
N GLY A 300 -4.22 -24.69 -17.82
CA GLY A 300 -4.03 -23.28 -18.17
C GLY A 300 -3.37 -22.44 -17.08
N PHE A 301 -2.78 -23.07 -16.07
CA PHE A 301 -2.14 -22.40 -14.94
C PHE A 301 -0.97 -23.23 -14.38
N CYS A 302 0.08 -22.56 -13.89
CA CYS A 302 1.16 -23.19 -13.14
C CYS A 302 1.59 -22.34 -11.94
N SER A 303 2.22 -22.96 -10.95
CA SER A 303 2.80 -22.23 -9.80
C SER A 303 3.95 -21.34 -10.27
N GLY A 304 3.84 -20.02 -10.04
CA GLY A 304 4.80 -19.05 -10.54
C GLY A 304 4.57 -18.61 -11.98
N ILE A 305 3.32 -18.70 -12.47
CA ILE A 305 2.90 -18.26 -13.82
C ILE A 305 3.35 -16.84 -14.14
N GLU A 306 3.50 -15.99 -13.13
CA GLU A 306 4.01 -14.62 -13.27
C GLU A 306 5.41 -14.57 -13.92
N ASN A 307 6.23 -15.61 -13.78
CA ASN A 307 7.55 -15.68 -14.41
C ASN A 307 7.48 -15.80 -15.94
N TYR A 308 6.34 -16.21 -16.46
CA TYR A 308 6.04 -16.30 -17.90
C TYR A 308 5.20 -15.12 -18.41
N SER A 309 4.95 -14.10 -17.58
CA SER A 309 4.05 -12.96 -17.88
C SER A 309 4.40 -12.22 -19.18
N ARG A 310 5.69 -12.12 -19.53
CA ARG A 310 6.14 -11.52 -20.79
C ARG A 310 5.64 -12.32 -22.00
N VAL A 311 5.86 -13.63 -21.96
CA VAL A 311 5.52 -14.54 -23.05
C VAL A 311 4.00 -14.66 -23.20
N LEU A 312 3.30 -14.82 -22.06
CA LEU A 312 1.84 -14.86 -22.01
C LEU A 312 1.17 -13.61 -22.58
N ALA A 313 1.74 -12.44 -22.30
CA ALA A 313 1.28 -11.16 -22.84
C ALA A 313 1.85 -10.82 -24.23
N ARG A 314 2.62 -11.72 -24.84
CA ARG A 314 3.29 -11.54 -26.14
C ARG A 314 4.11 -10.24 -26.24
N ARG A 315 4.72 -9.84 -25.14
CA ARG A 315 5.54 -8.63 -25.11
C ARG A 315 6.96 -8.92 -25.60
N PRO A 316 7.62 -7.97 -26.28
CA PRO A 316 9.04 -8.07 -26.62
C PRO A 316 9.92 -8.23 -25.36
N ALA A 317 11.06 -8.88 -25.48
CA ALA A 317 12.03 -8.98 -24.40
C ALA A 317 12.50 -7.59 -23.94
N GLY A 318 12.57 -7.39 -22.63
CA GLY A 318 12.96 -6.11 -22.01
C GLY A 318 11.88 -5.03 -22.03
N SER A 319 10.69 -5.29 -22.55
CA SER A 319 9.58 -4.33 -22.55
C SER A 319 9.06 -4.03 -21.15
N THR A 320 8.41 -2.88 -20.99
CA THR A 320 7.73 -2.47 -19.76
C THR A 320 6.63 -3.48 -19.41
N PRO A 321 6.60 -4.03 -18.18
CA PRO A 321 5.53 -4.93 -17.75
C PRO A 321 4.21 -4.17 -17.55
N PHE A 322 3.09 -4.86 -17.77
CA PHE A 322 1.79 -4.34 -17.37
C PHE A 322 1.66 -4.34 -15.84
N THR A 323 1.09 -3.28 -15.32
CA THR A 323 0.91 -3.03 -13.88
C THR A 323 -0.49 -2.51 -13.60
N LEU A 324 -0.82 -2.21 -12.34
CA LEU A 324 -2.09 -1.55 -12.01
C LEU A 324 -2.27 -0.23 -12.76
N LEU A 325 -1.17 0.47 -13.06
CA LEU A 325 -1.21 1.76 -13.77
C LEU A 325 -1.79 1.65 -15.18
N ASP A 326 -1.61 0.48 -15.82
CA ASP A 326 -2.15 0.20 -17.16
C ASP A 326 -3.66 -0.12 -17.15
N PHE A 327 -4.23 -0.45 -15.99
CA PHE A 327 -5.69 -0.63 -15.82
C PHE A 327 -6.40 0.71 -15.65
N LEU A 328 -5.71 1.73 -15.15
CA LEU A 328 -6.28 3.06 -14.94
C LEU A 328 -6.48 3.81 -16.26
N PRO A 329 -7.52 4.64 -16.37
CA PRO A 329 -7.69 5.50 -17.54
C PRO A 329 -6.60 6.57 -17.60
N GLU A 330 -6.21 7.01 -18.81
CA GLU A 330 -5.11 7.94 -19.05
C GLU A 330 -5.20 9.26 -18.27
N ASP A 331 -6.40 9.69 -17.92
CA ASP A 331 -6.66 10.95 -17.22
C ASP A 331 -6.68 10.81 -15.68
N PHE A 332 -6.26 9.67 -15.13
CA PHE A 332 -6.21 9.52 -13.67
C PHE A 332 -5.24 10.54 -13.03
N VAL A 333 -5.50 10.87 -11.78
CA VAL A 333 -4.63 11.72 -10.97
C VAL A 333 -3.96 10.87 -9.89
N LEU A 334 -2.64 10.99 -9.78
CA LEU A 334 -1.86 10.33 -8.74
C LEU A 334 -1.67 11.24 -7.53
N PHE A 335 -2.02 10.76 -6.35
CA PHE A 335 -1.57 11.32 -5.08
C PHE A 335 -0.51 10.41 -4.48
N VAL A 336 0.61 10.95 -4.07
CA VAL A 336 1.69 10.19 -3.40
C VAL A 336 1.77 10.66 -1.97
N ASP A 337 1.22 9.87 -1.05
CA ASP A 337 1.29 10.20 0.37
C ASP A 337 2.65 9.83 0.97
N GLU A 338 3.09 10.65 1.93
CA GLU A 338 4.45 10.61 2.48
C GLU A 338 5.50 10.45 1.37
N SER A 339 5.41 11.31 0.34
CA SER A 339 6.13 11.21 -0.92
C SER A 339 7.65 11.15 -0.75
N HIS A 340 8.19 11.82 0.28
CA HIS A 340 9.61 11.77 0.64
C HIS A 340 10.12 10.36 1.01
N VAL A 341 9.21 9.41 1.31
CA VAL A 341 9.51 7.99 1.53
C VAL A 341 9.06 7.15 0.33
N SER A 342 7.85 7.40 -0.19
CA SER A 342 7.22 6.60 -1.25
C SER A 342 7.99 6.68 -2.57
N LEU A 343 8.44 7.87 -3.00
CA LEU A 343 9.19 8.02 -4.25
C LEU A 343 10.57 7.35 -4.24
N PRO A 344 11.40 7.51 -3.19
CA PRO A 344 12.65 6.73 -3.06
C PRO A 344 12.42 5.22 -3.00
N GLN A 345 11.32 4.75 -2.39
CA GLN A 345 10.96 3.34 -2.37
C GLN A 345 10.67 2.82 -3.78
N VAL A 346 9.83 3.51 -4.57
CA VAL A 346 9.58 3.16 -5.98
C VAL A 346 10.89 3.07 -6.75
N ARG A 347 11.79 4.05 -6.55
CA ARG A 347 13.10 4.09 -7.22
C ARG A 347 14.01 2.91 -6.86
N GLY A 348 13.93 2.41 -5.62
CA GLY A 348 14.79 1.33 -5.11
C GLY A 348 14.35 -0.08 -5.51
N MET A 349 13.07 -0.29 -5.85
CA MET A 349 12.50 -1.64 -6.04
C MET A 349 13.12 -2.43 -7.19
N TYR A 350 13.38 -1.79 -8.32
CA TYR A 350 13.85 -2.46 -9.53
C TYR A 350 15.22 -3.14 -9.36
N ALA A 351 16.19 -2.45 -8.78
CA ALA A 351 17.57 -2.94 -8.73
C ALA A 351 17.72 -4.22 -7.90
N GLY A 352 17.06 -4.29 -6.75
CA GLY A 352 17.07 -5.47 -5.86
C GLY A 352 16.42 -6.68 -6.51
N ASP A 353 15.25 -6.51 -7.14
CA ASP A 353 14.54 -7.59 -7.83
C ASP A 353 15.35 -8.13 -9.01
N ARG A 354 15.94 -7.26 -9.80
CA ARG A 354 16.78 -7.63 -10.94
C ARG A 354 18.00 -8.46 -10.51
N ALA A 355 18.73 -8.04 -9.49
CA ALA A 355 19.92 -8.76 -9.02
C ALA A 355 19.58 -10.18 -8.54
N ARG A 356 18.49 -10.33 -7.80
CA ARG A 356 17.98 -11.61 -7.32
C ARG A 356 17.60 -12.54 -8.48
N LYS A 357 16.83 -12.06 -9.44
CA LYS A 357 16.38 -12.84 -10.61
C LYS A 357 17.52 -13.21 -11.55
N GLN A 358 18.48 -12.31 -11.74
CA GLN A 358 19.67 -12.62 -12.54
C GLN A 358 20.37 -13.87 -12.02
N THR A 359 20.55 -13.96 -10.70
CA THR A 359 21.15 -15.15 -10.07
C THR A 359 20.30 -16.41 -10.33
N LEU A 360 18.98 -16.34 -10.24
CA LEU A 360 18.10 -17.48 -10.55
C LEU A 360 18.20 -17.94 -12.02
N VAL A 361 18.31 -17.00 -12.94
CA VAL A 361 18.49 -17.28 -14.37
C VAL A 361 19.88 -17.87 -14.64
N ASP A 362 20.94 -17.30 -14.08
CA ASP A 362 22.31 -17.73 -14.31
C ASP A 362 22.56 -19.16 -13.81
N TYR A 363 21.89 -19.57 -12.74
CA TYR A 363 22.01 -20.92 -12.16
C TYR A 363 20.87 -21.89 -12.52
N GLY A 364 20.11 -21.62 -13.55
CA GLY A 364 19.12 -22.54 -14.13
C GLY A 364 17.86 -22.78 -13.30
N PHE A 365 17.47 -21.86 -12.43
CA PHE A 365 16.21 -21.93 -11.68
C PHE A 365 15.05 -21.31 -12.47
N ARG A 366 15.33 -20.31 -13.32
CA ARG A 366 14.33 -19.62 -14.14
C ARG A 366 14.84 -19.38 -15.56
N LEU A 367 13.90 -19.29 -16.51
CA LEU A 367 14.20 -18.86 -17.87
C LEU A 367 14.55 -17.37 -17.94
N PRO A 368 15.30 -16.91 -18.94
CA PRO A 368 15.61 -15.48 -19.14
C PRO A 368 14.36 -14.57 -19.17
N SER A 369 13.23 -15.04 -19.71
CA SER A 369 11.96 -14.30 -19.75
C SER A 369 11.43 -13.92 -18.36
N ALA A 370 11.82 -14.64 -17.29
CA ALA A 370 11.46 -14.29 -15.92
C ALA A 370 12.02 -12.93 -15.46
N MET A 371 13.09 -12.44 -16.13
CA MET A 371 13.64 -11.10 -15.87
C MET A 371 12.65 -9.97 -16.17
N ASP A 372 11.69 -10.21 -17.06
CA ASP A 372 10.68 -9.24 -17.47
C ASP A 372 9.43 -9.23 -16.59
N ASN A 373 9.33 -10.18 -15.64
CA ASN A 373 8.40 -10.10 -14.50
C ASN A 373 9.06 -9.27 -13.39
N ARG A 374 8.98 -7.99 -13.46
CA ARG A 374 9.72 -7.03 -12.62
C ARG A 374 8.86 -5.84 -12.23
N PRO A 375 9.21 -5.10 -11.19
CA PRO A 375 8.61 -3.79 -10.97
C PRO A 375 9.03 -2.82 -12.08
N LEU A 376 8.26 -1.77 -12.26
CA LEU A 376 8.63 -0.65 -13.14
C LEU A 376 9.95 -0.03 -12.67
N THR A 377 10.76 0.43 -13.63
CA THR A 377 11.81 1.39 -13.32
C THR A 377 11.18 2.73 -12.95
N PHE A 378 11.95 3.61 -12.31
CA PHE A 378 11.45 4.92 -11.92
C PHE A 378 10.98 5.76 -13.12
N ASP A 379 11.70 5.68 -14.24
CA ASP A 379 11.34 6.40 -15.48
C ASP A 379 10.08 5.82 -16.13
N GLU A 380 9.93 4.50 -16.14
CA GLU A 380 8.71 3.83 -16.60
C GLU A 380 7.51 4.22 -15.72
N PHE A 381 7.66 4.21 -14.39
CA PHE A 381 6.63 4.69 -13.48
C PHE A 381 6.20 6.13 -13.83
N TYR A 382 7.18 7.02 -14.02
CA TYR A 382 6.89 8.41 -14.40
C TYR A 382 6.23 8.55 -15.77
N SER A 383 6.49 7.64 -16.71
CA SER A 383 5.85 7.69 -18.04
C SER A 383 4.35 7.42 -18.00
N HIS A 384 3.87 6.67 -17.01
CA HIS A 384 2.44 6.40 -16.81
C HIS A 384 1.69 7.58 -16.16
N ILE A 385 2.41 8.52 -15.53
CA ILE A 385 1.78 9.59 -14.77
C ILE A 385 1.51 10.78 -15.68
N ASN A 386 0.25 11.15 -15.79
CA ASN A 386 -0.17 12.39 -16.44
C ASN A 386 -0.07 13.57 -15.47
N GLN A 387 -0.72 13.48 -14.31
CA GLN A 387 -0.67 14.51 -13.26
C GLN A 387 -0.52 13.89 -11.88
N ALA A 388 0.33 14.50 -11.05
CA ALA A 388 0.60 14.05 -9.69
C ALA A 388 0.55 15.18 -8.66
N VAL A 389 0.09 14.84 -7.47
CA VAL A 389 0.18 15.67 -6.27
C VAL A 389 0.99 14.89 -5.22
N PHE A 390 2.16 15.39 -4.91
CA PHE A 390 3.00 14.86 -3.83
C PHE A 390 2.53 15.43 -2.49
N VAL A 391 2.37 14.59 -1.50
CA VAL A 391 1.88 14.98 -0.18
C VAL A 391 2.92 14.62 0.86
N SER A 392 3.46 15.61 1.56
CA SER A 392 4.49 15.39 2.57
C SER A 392 4.58 16.56 3.55
N ALA A 393 4.97 16.27 4.79
CA ALA A 393 5.34 17.31 5.75
C ALA A 393 6.80 17.79 5.54
N THR A 394 7.61 16.98 4.86
CA THR A 394 9.04 17.20 4.61
C THR A 394 9.39 16.76 3.18
N PRO A 395 8.95 17.51 2.15
CA PRO A 395 9.23 17.17 0.76
C PRO A 395 10.74 16.98 0.51
N GLY A 396 11.09 15.90 -0.19
CA GLY A 396 12.47 15.59 -0.53
C GLY A 396 12.98 16.32 -1.78
N PRO A 397 14.21 16.02 -2.22
CA PRO A 397 14.79 16.65 -3.40
C PRO A 397 13.99 16.40 -4.68
N ILE A 398 13.37 15.21 -4.82
CA ILE A 398 12.59 14.86 -6.02
C ILE A 398 11.38 15.79 -6.14
N GLU A 399 10.64 15.99 -5.06
CA GLU A 399 9.46 16.86 -5.04
C GLU A 399 9.84 18.32 -5.27
N GLN A 400 10.93 18.78 -4.63
CA GLN A 400 11.39 20.15 -4.77
C GLN A 400 11.87 20.48 -6.20
N GLU A 401 12.53 19.53 -6.87
CA GLU A 401 13.04 19.71 -8.24
C GLU A 401 11.92 19.66 -9.29
N ARG A 402 10.91 18.78 -9.07
CA ARG A 402 9.90 18.50 -10.08
C ARG A 402 8.63 19.32 -9.96
N SER A 403 8.26 19.76 -8.76
CA SER A 403 6.99 20.44 -8.55
C SER A 403 6.95 21.82 -9.19
N GLN A 404 5.92 22.04 -10.00
CA GLN A 404 5.65 23.33 -10.63
C GLN A 404 5.06 24.35 -9.63
N GLN A 405 4.46 23.84 -8.54
CA GLN A 405 4.10 24.64 -7.36
C GLN A 405 4.20 23.80 -6.09
N ILE A 406 4.49 24.48 -4.98
CA ILE A 406 4.46 23.91 -3.63
C ILE A 406 3.41 24.71 -2.86
N VAL A 407 2.40 23.99 -2.35
CA VAL A 407 1.30 24.58 -1.56
C VAL A 407 1.53 24.23 -0.11
N GLU A 408 1.66 25.21 0.75
CA GLU A 408 1.84 24.99 2.18
C GLU A 408 0.49 24.85 2.90
N GLN A 409 0.44 23.94 3.88
CA GLN A 409 -0.68 23.73 4.78
C GLN A 409 -0.14 23.56 6.20
N VAL A 410 -0.02 24.66 6.92
CA VAL A 410 0.63 24.74 8.24
C VAL A 410 -0.38 24.72 9.37
N ILE A 411 -1.56 25.29 9.16
CA ILE A 411 -2.58 25.45 10.20
C ILE A 411 -3.26 24.12 10.51
N ARG A 412 -3.25 23.74 11.80
CA ARG A 412 -4.05 22.64 12.32
C ARG A 412 -5.42 23.15 12.77
N PRO A 413 -6.52 22.57 12.30
CA PRO A 413 -7.87 22.95 12.70
C PRO A 413 -8.10 22.88 14.20
N THR A 414 -7.40 21.99 14.90
CA THR A 414 -7.46 21.80 16.36
C THR A 414 -6.77 22.89 17.15
N GLY A 415 -6.03 23.79 16.50
CA GLY A 415 -5.24 24.82 17.14
C GLY A 415 -3.94 24.32 17.78
N LEU A 416 -3.62 23.02 17.68
CA LEU A 416 -2.41 22.46 18.28
C LEU A 416 -1.15 23.05 17.68
N LEU A 417 -0.25 23.47 18.57
CA LEU A 417 1.05 24.05 18.20
C LEU A 417 2.07 22.93 17.89
N ASP A 418 3.06 23.25 17.07
CA ASP A 418 4.28 22.45 17.05
C ASP A 418 4.94 22.47 18.43
N PRO A 419 5.57 21.37 18.89
CA PRO A 419 6.09 21.27 20.23
C PRO A 419 7.23 22.26 20.48
N GLU A 420 7.40 22.66 21.74
CA GLU A 420 8.57 23.38 22.17
C GLU A 420 9.80 22.47 22.12
N ILE A 421 10.91 22.98 21.57
CA ILE A 421 12.16 22.22 21.46
C ILE A 421 13.17 22.79 22.48
N ILE A 422 13.75 21.90 23.29
CA ILE A 422 14.78 22.23 24.25
C ILE A 422 16.04 21.43 23.89
N VAL A 423 17.16 22.14 23.75
CA VAL A 423 18.47 21.49 23.57
C VAL A 423 19.17 21.42 24.92
N LYS A 424 19.58 20.22 25.32
CA LYS A 424 20.32 19.95 26.57
C LYS A 424 21.65 19.25 26.26
N PRO A 425 22.67 19.38 27.09
CA PRO A 425 23.97 18.71 26.89
C PRO A 425 23.82 17.19 26.97
N THR A 426 24.76 16.47 26.37
CA THR A 426 24.81 14.99 26.43
C THR A 426 25.32 14.50 27.79
N GLU A 427 26.13 15.29 28.49
CA GLU A 427 26.56 14.96 29.85
C GLU A 427 25.36 14.93 30.78
N GLY A 428 25.15 13.82 31.49
CA GLY A 428 23.99 13.63 32.39
C GLY A 428 22.66 13.41 31.66
N GLN A 429 22.66 13.14 30.36
CA GLN A 429 21.43 12.97 29.55
C GLN A 429 20.49 11.88 30.08
N ILE A 430 21.02 10.79 30.62
CA ILE A 430 20.23 9.65 31.09
C ILE A 430 19.51 9.95 32.39
N GLU A 431 20.19 10.61 33.34
CA GLU A 431 19.63 11.05 34.62
C GLU A 431 18.56 12.13 34.41
N ASP A 432 18.83 13.09 33.51
CA ASP A 432 17.85 14.12 33.12
C ASP A 432 16.62 13.48 32.43
N LEU A 433 16.85 12.57 31.51
CA LEU A 433 15.78 11.83 30.85
C LEU A 433 14.92 11.05 31.85
N LEU A 434 15.52 10.35 32.82
CA LEU A 434 14.80 9.64 33.87
C LEU A 434 13.92 10.58 34.69
N SER A 435 14.44 11.78 35.04
CA SER A 435 13.68 12.81 35.74
C SER A 435 12.48 13.30 34.93
N GLU A 436 12.67 13.56 33.62
CA GLU A 436 11.61 13.99 32.72
C GLU A 436 10.54 12.88 32.53
N ILE A 437 10.96 11.60 32.43
CA ILE A 437 10.06 10.45 32.38
C ILE A 437 9.20 10.42 33.63
N ASN A 438 9.79 10.47 34.82
CA ASN A 438 9.06 10.42 36.08
C ASN A 438 8.02 11.55 36.22
N MET A 439 8.34 12.74 35.76
CA MET A 439 7.39 13.87 35.75
C MET A 439 6.19 13.63 34.82
N ARG A 440 6.38 12.92 33.70
CA ARG A 440 5.32 12.62 32.73
C ARG A 440 4.48 11.43 33.17
N THR A 441 5.11 10.35 33.64
CA THR A 441 4.41 9.16 34.12
C THR A 441 3.54 9.46 35.35
N ALA A 442 3.98 10.36 36.22
CA ALA A 442 3.15 10.85 37.34
C ALA A 442 1.84 11.53 36.88
N LYS A 443 1.79 12.01 35.63
CA LYS A 443 0.60 12.61 35.01
C LYS A 443 -0.13 11.64 34.08
N ASN A 444 0.23 10.37 34.07
CA ASN A 444 -0.29 9.36 33.16
C ASN A 444 -0.07 9.70 31.66
N GLN A 445 1.07 10.33 31.34
CA GLN A 445 1.48 10.71 30.00
C GLN A 445 2.52 9.72 29.45
N ARG A 446 2.69 9.69 28.14
CA ARG A 446 3.60 8.77 27.43
C ARG A 446 4.82 9.49 26.88
N VAL A 447 5.93 8.75 26.81
CA VAL A 447 7.23 9.26 26.36
C VAL A 447 7.77 8.41 25.22
N LEU A 448 8.27 9.05 24.17
CA LEU A 448 9.04 8.40 23.11
C LEU A 448 10.52 8.79 23.25
N VAL A 449 11.41 7.80 23.15
CA VAL A 449 12.86 8.01 23.18
C VAL A 449 13.50 7.44 21.93
N THR A 450 14.26 8.25 21.20
CA THR A 450 14.98 7.79 19.99
C THR A 450 16.47 7.66 20.27
N THR A 451 17.03 6.50 19.90
CA THR A 451 18.46 6.18 19.98
C THR A 451 19.06 5.99 18.59
N LEU A 452 20.40 5.83 18.50
CA LEU A 452 21.10 5.62 17.22
C LEU A 452 21.28 4.14 16.86
N THR A 453 21.35 3.26 17.86
CA THR A 453 21.63 1.84 17.64
C THR A 453 20.72 0.93 18.45
N LYS A 454 20.56 -0.32 17.99
CA LYS A 454 19.81 -1.37 18.70
C LYS A 454 20.35 -1.59 20.11
N LYS A 455 21.69 -1.69 20.22
CA LYS A 455 22.34 -1.89 21.52
C LYS A 455 22.04 -0.74 22.50
N MET A 456 22.11 0.51 22.05
CA MET A 456 21.74 1.65 22.91
C MET A 456 20.29 1.58 23.37
N ALA A 457 19.36 1.19 22.49
CA ALA A 457 17.96 1.03 22.84
C ALA A 457 17.74 -0.07 23.88
N GLU A 458 18.40 -1.21 23.72
CA GLU A 458 18.36 -2.33 24.67
C GLU A 458 18.97 -1.95 26.03
N ASP A 459 20.16 -1.37 26.03
CA ASP A 459 20.88 -0.94 27.23
C ASP A 459 20.06 0.11 28.01
N LEU A 460 19.50 1.11 27.31
CA LEU A 460 18.64 2.13 27.91
C LEU A 460 17.35 1.50 28.48
N THR A 461 16.72 0.59 27.77
CA THR A 461 15.50 -0.09 28.23
C THR A 461 15.79 -0.88 29.51
N ASN A 462 16.89 -1.60 29.58
CA ASN A 462 17.30 -2.35 30.77
C ASN A 462 17.63 -1.42 31.95
N TYR A 463 18.29 -0.31 31.67
CA TYR A 463 18.58 0.72 32.67
C TYR A 463 17.29 1.30 33.25
N LEU A 464 16.35 1.74 32.42
CA LEU A 464 15.08 2.30 32.86
C LEU A 464 14.23 1.29 33.65
N LYS A 465 14.23 0.00 33.24
CA LYS A 465 13.59 -1.07 34.00
C LYS A 465 14.16 -1.21 35.41
N SER A 466 15.47 -1.01 35.60
CA SER A 466 16.11 -1.08 36.93
C SER A 466 15.67 0.03 37.88
N PHE A 467 14.99 1.06 37.37
CA PHE A 467 14.35 2.15 38.12
C PHE A 467 12.82 2.05 38.12
N ASP A 468 12.27 0.85 37.95
CA ASP A 468 10.83 0.56 37.92
C ASP A 468 10.01 1.35 36.87
N VAL A 469 10.68 1.86 35.83
CA VAL A 469 9.98 2.48 34.70
C VAL A 469 9.37 1.41 33.81
N LYS A 470 8.08 1.53 33.51
CA LYS A 470 7.38 0.67 32.56
C LYS A 470 7.78 1.05 31.13
N VAL A 471 8.74 0.33 30.57
CA VAL A 471 9.36 0.63 29.28
C VAL A 471 9.41 -0.60 28.37
N ARG A 472 9.13 -0.37 27.08
CA ARG A 472 9.42 -1.34 26.00
C ARG A 472 10.33 -0.69 24.95
N TYR A 473 11.03 -1.52 24.18
CA TYR A 473 11.77 -1.05 23.01
C TYR A 473 11.21 -1.66 21.72
N MET A 474 11.37 -0.92 20.62
CA MET A 474 10.94 -1.33 19.30
C MET A 474 12.11 -1.30 18.32
N HIS A 475 12.31 -2.38 17.57
CA HIS A 475 13.34 -2.51 16.54
C HIS A 475 12.76 -3.01 15.21
N HIS A 476 13.57 -3.06 14.16
CA HIS A 476 13.12 -3.39 12.81
C HIS A 476 12.76 -4.87 12.58
N ASP A 477 13.21 -5.76 13.45
CA ASP A 477 12.96 -7.21 13.35
C ASP A 477 11.61 -7.61 13.98
N ILE A 478 10.91 -6.69 14.64
CA ILE A 478 9.57 -6.93 15.21
C ILE A 478 8.58 -6.97 14.06
N ASP A 479 7.75 -8.01 14.01
CA ASP A 479 6.74 -8.15 12.98
C ASP A 479 5.63 -7.07 13.08
N THR A 480 4.79 -7.00 12.08
CA THR A 480 3.77 -5.95 11.97
C THR A 480 2.72 -6.07 13.07
N ILE A 481 2.32 -7.29 13.44
CA ILE A 481 1.28 -7.55 14.46
C ILE A 481 1.81 -7.17 15.84
N GLU A 482 2.98 -7.71 16.24
CA GLU A 482 3.61 -7.39 17.52
C GLU A 482 3.85 -5.87 17.67
N ARG A 483 4.19 -5.20 16.58
CA ARG A 483 4.36 -3.74 16.57
C ARG A 483 3.06 -3.00 16.84
N MET A 484 1.95 -3.43 16.26
CA MET A 484 0.63 -2.86 16.53
C MET A 484 0.19 -3.09 17.98
N GLU A 485 0.49 -4.26 18.54
CA GLU A 485 0.26 -4.55 19.95
C GLU A 485 1.06 -3.62 20.88
N ILE A 486 2.36 -3.40 20.58
CA ILE A 486 3.19 -2.48 21.35
C ILE A 486 2.60 -1.06 21.34
N ILE A 487 2.13 -0.59 20.19
CA ILE A 487 1.51 0.73 20.05
C ILE A 487 0.21 0.82 20.83
N ARG A 488 -0.65 -0.20 20.71
CA ARG A 488 -1.90 -0.30 21.46
C ARG A 488 -1.64 -0.26 22.98
N ASP A 489 -0.70 -1.08 23.43
CA ASP A 489 -0.35 -1.20 24.85
C ASP A 489 0.22 0.12 25.41
N LEU A 490 1.01 0.86 24.61
CA LEU A 490 1.46 2.20 24.97
C LEU A 490 0.28 3.17 25.16
N ARG A 491 -0.69 3.14 24.25
CA ARG A 491 -1.89 3.99 24.32
C ARG A 491 -2.79 3.62 25.51
N LEU A 492 -2.95 2.32 25.78
CA LEU A 492 -3.70 1.82 26.93
C LEU A 492 -3.01 2.11 28.28
N GLY A 493 -1.70 2.38 28.27
CA GLY A 493 -0.93 2.63 29.48
C GLY A 493 -0.43 1.39 30.18
N GLU A 494 -0.35 0.27 29.48
CA GLU A 494 0.32 -0.93 29.99
C GLU A 494 1.80 -0.66 30.26
N PHE A 495 2.38 0.26 29.48
CA PHE A 495 3.71 0.83 29.73
C PHE A 495 3.73 2.32 29.33
N ASP A 496 4.74 3.06 29.80
CA ASP A 496 4.76 4.53 29.74
C ASP A 496 5.80 5.07 28.76
N VAL A 497 6.85 4.31 28.50
CA VAL A 497 8.01 4.74 27.68
C VAL A 497 8.26 3.75 26.55
N LEU A 498 8.31 4.27 25.32
CA LEU A 498 8.73 3.52 24.15
C LEU A 498 10.09 4.00 23.67
N VAL A 499 11.07 3.09 23.65
CA VAL A 499 12.42 3.35 23.15
C VAL A 499 12.58 2.72 21.77
N GLY A 500 13.18 3.44 20.82
CA GLY A 500 13.44 2.87 19.49
C GLY A 500 14.48 3.64 18.70
N ILE A 501 14.97 3.02 17.61
CA ILE A 501 15.96 3.63 16.72
C ILE A 501 15.27 4.54 15.71
N ASN A 502 14.22 4.06 15.12
CA ASN A 502 13.46 4.75 14.08
C ASN A 502 11.96 4.59 14.31
N LEU A 503 11.46 5.34 15.26
CA LEU A 503 10.03 5.38 15.58
C LEU A 503 9.20 6.15 14.54
N LEU A 504 9.84 6.54 13.41
CA LEU A 504 9.28 7.48 12.43
C LEU A 504 8.54 6.81 11.26
N ARG A 505 8.91 5.56 10.94
CA ARG A 505 8.55 4.97 9.64
C ARG A 505 7.06 4.71 9.43
N GLU A 506 6.20 4.90 10.46
CA GLU A 506 4.90 4.25 10.42
C GLU A 506 3.74 5.11 10.92
N GLY A 507 3.57 6.29 10.43
CA GLY A 507 2.31 7.05 10.58
C GLY A 507 1.69 7.07 12.00
N LEU A 508 2.50 6.84 13.05
CA LEU A 508 2.04 6.70 14.43
C LEU A 508 1.33 7.96 14.90
N ASP A 509 0.05 7.85 15.17
CA ASP A 509 -0.77 8.91 15.73
C ASP A 509 -1.01 8.62 17.21
N LEU A 510 -0.14 9.18 18.06
CA LEU A 510 -0.09 8.95 19.51
C LEU A 510 -0.41 10.23 20.28
N PRO A 511 -1.69 10.58 20.45
CA PRO A 511 -2.07 11.81 21.16
C PRO A 511 -1.70 11.79 22.65
N GLU A 512 -1.41 10.64 23.22
CA GLU A 512 -1.01 10.48 24.63
C GLU A 512 0.46 10.86 24.88
N VAL A 513 1.27 10.99 23.79
CA VAL A 513 2.69 11.34 23.88
C VAL A 513 2.87 12.83 24.14
N THR A 514 3.49 13.16 25.27
CA THR A 514 3.80 14.54 25.67
C THR A 514 5.28 14.87 25.65
N LEU A 515 6.16 13.86 25.56
CA LEU A 515 7.59 14.06 25.45
C LEU A 515 8.18 13.16 24.35
N VAL A 516 8.98 13.78 23.51
CA VAL A 516 9.87 13.07 22.59
C VAL A 516 11.31 13.45 22.97
N ALA A 517 12.10 12.47 23.36
CA ALA A 517 13.52 12.65 23.69
C ALA A 517 14.39 12.09 22.56
N ILE A 518 15.31 12.89 22.06
CA ILE A 518 16.24 12.54 21.00
C ILE A 518 17.65 12.50 21.58
N LEU A 519 18.16 11.30 21.81
CA LEU A 519 19.51 11.12 22.32
C LEU A 519 20.54 11.30 21.20
N ASP A 520 21.70 11.85 21.54
CA ASP A 520 22.81 12.10 20.60
C ASP A 520 22.30 12.78 19.31
N ALA A 521 21.57 13.87 19.45
CA ALA A 521 20.94 14.56 18.34
C ALA A 521 21.96 15.22 17.39
N ASP A 522 23.18 15.49 17.87
CA ASP A 522 24.32 16.06 17.13
C ASP A 522 25.12 15.04 16.30
N LYS A 523 24.82 13.75 16.41
CA LYS A 523 25.47 12.72 15.60
C LYS A 523 24.84 12.68 14.20
N GLU A 524 25.34 13.52 13.30
CA GLU A 524 24.82 13.62 11.94
C GLU A 524 24.80 12.27 11.22
N GLY A 525 23.73 12.04 10.46
CA GLY A 525 23.49 10.83 9.69
C GLY A 525 22.03 10.73 9.27
N PHE A 526 21.66 9.64 8.62
CA PHE A 526 20.31 9.42 8.10
C PHE A 526 19.23 9.59 9.18
N LEU A 527 19.45 9.09 10.40
CA LEU A 527 18.49 9.17 11.52
C LEU A 527 18.43 10.54 12.20
N ARG A 528 19.34 11.43 11.89
CA ARG A 528 19.45 12.80 12.43
C ARG A 528 19.49 13.85 11.33
N SER A 529 19.02 13.48 10.12
CA SER A 529 18.81 14.43 9.04
C SER A 529 17.68 15.41 9.38
N GLU A 530 17.64 16.56 8.74
CA GLU A 530 16.59 17.57 8.87
C GLU A 530 15.18 16.94 8.82
N SER A 531 14.90 16.13 7.79
CA SER A 531 13.60 15.47 7.61
C SER A 531 13.28 14.51 8.76
N ALA A 532 14.28 13.70 9.18
CA ALA A 532 14.10 12.75 10.27
C ALA A 532 13.82 13.47 11.61
N LEU A 533 14.50 14.58 11.88
CA LEU A 533 14.27 15.37 13.06
C LEU A 533 12.86 16.00 13.04
N ILE A 534 12.45 16.64 11.95
CA ILE A 534 11.10 17.24 11.82
C ILE A 534 10.01 16.17 11.99
N GLN A 535 10.17 15.00 11.42
CA GLN A 535 9.23 13.89 11.58
C GLN A 535 9.15 13.42 13.03
N THR A 536 10.29 13.31 13.72
CA THR A 536 10.36 12.93 15.14
C THR A 536 9.70 13.98 16.03
N ILE A 537 10.00 15.24 15.82
CA ILE A 537 9.40 16.38 16.51
C ILE A 537 7.88 16.36 16.35
N GLY A 538 7.39 16.09 15.14
CA GLY A 538 5.97 16.02 14.81
C GLY A 538 5.18 14.98 15.61
N ARG A 539 5.83 13.97 16.22
CA ARG A 539 5.16 12.98 17.08
C ARG A 539 4.61 13.59 18.38
N ALA A 540 5.23 14.65 18.88
CA ALA A 540 4.73 15.38 20.05
C ALA A 540 3.68 16.46 19.70
N ALA A 541 3.39 16.70 18.43
CA ALA A 541 2.49 17.76 17.97
C ALA A 541 0.98 17.42 18.08
N ARG A 542 0.64 16.26 18.65
CA ARG A 542 -0.74 15.80 18.86
C ARG A 542 -1.29 16.12 20.25
N ASN A 543 -0.42 16.57 21.13
CA ASN A 543 -0.76 16.92 22.50
C ASN A 543 -0.48 18.39 22.78
N ALA A 544 -1.38 19.05 23.49
CA ALA A 544 -1.23 20.47 23.84
C ALA A 544 -0.01 20.73 24.77
N GLU A 545 0.41 19.73 25.56
CA GLU A 545 1.59 19.76 26.42
C GLU A 545 2.84 19.16 25.76
N GLY A 546 2.81 18.95 24.43
CA GLY A 546 3.90 18.31 23.69
C GLY A 546 5.21 19.06 23.77
N LYS A 547 6.30 18.38 24.15
CA LYS A 547 7.67 18.89 24.20
C LYS A 547 8.65 17.94 23.53
N VAL A 548 9.75 18.50 23.03
CA VAL A 548 10.87 17.75 22.49
C VAL A 548 12.15 18.16 23.21
N ILE A 549 12.93 17.18 23.65
CA ILE A 549 14.27 17.39 24.19
C ILE A 549 15.27 16.76 23.23
N MET A 550 16.22 17.58 22.77
CA MET A 550 17.36 17.13 21.99
C MET A 550 18.60 17.16 22.86
N TYR A 551 19.19 16.00 23.14
CA TYR A 551 20.47 15.94 23.84
C TYR A 551 21.60 16.05 22.82
N ALA A 552 22.34 17.14 22.89
CA ALA A 552 23.40 17.48 21.96
C ALA A 552 24.41 18.45 22.61
N ASP A 553 25.71 18.23 22.32
CA ASP A 553 26.76 19.15 22.78
C ASP A 553 26.97 20.29 21.78
N THR A 554 26.60 20.08 20.52
CA THR A 554 26.67 21.10 19.47
C THR A 554 25.37 21.08 18.64
N VAL A 555 24.89 22.25 18.25
CA VAL A 555 23.77 22.34 17.32
C VAL A 555 24.30 22.17 15.91
N THR A 556 23.95 21.05 15.27
CA THR A 556 24.33 20.78 13.88
C THR A 556 23.45 21.54 12.89
N ARG A 557 23.87 21.61 11.63
CA ARG A 557 23.09 22.25 10.56
C ARG A 557 21.69 21.62 10.40
N SER A 558 21.59 20.31 10.52
CA SER A 558 20.30 19.60 10.45
C SER A 558 19.39 19.95 11.62
N MET A 559 19.95 20.05 12.84
CA MET A 559 19.22 20.49 14.03
C MET A 559 18.74 21.93 13.89
N GLU A 560 19.62 22.85 13.48
CA GLU A 560 19.31 24.27 13.31
C GLU A 560 18.12 24.45 12.35
N LYS A 561 18.15 23.79 11.21
CA LYS A 561 17.05 23.84 10.24
C LYS A 561 15.74 23.27 10.81
N ALA A 562 15.79 22.12 11.48
CA ALA A 562 14.61 21.50 12.08
C ALA A 562 14.00 22.37 13.18
N ILE A 563 14.83 22.98 14.03
CA ILE A 563 14.39 23.89 15.08
C ILE A 563 13.75 25.16 14.47
N THR A 564 14.45 25.80 13.53
CA THR A 564 13.97 27.04 12.88
C THR A 564 12.63 26.81 12.18
N GLU A 565 12.49 25.70 11.45
CA GLU A 565 11.24 25.38 10.75
C GLU A 565 10.10 25.09 11.76
N THR A 566 10.38 24.37 12.83
CA THR A 566 9.38 24.09 13.87
C THR A 566 8.92 25.37 14.57
N GLU A 567 9.84 26.28 14.88
CA GLU A 567 9.54 27.58 15.47
C GLU A 567 8.72 28.47 14.52
N ARG A 568 9.06 28.46 13.21
CA ARG A 568 8.29 29.18 12.17
C ARG A 568 6.83 28.68 12.15
N ARG A 569 6.63 27.38 12.08
CA ARG A 569 5.30 26.76 12.07
C ARG A 569 4.53 27.07 13.35
N ARG A 570 5.20 26.97 14.48
CA ARG A 570 4.62 27.31 15.79
C ARG A 570 4.15 28.76 15.85
N ALA A 571 4.95 29.72 15.37
CA ALA A 571 4.60 31.12 15.33
C ALA A 571 3.38 31.42 14.44
N ILE A 572 3.30 30.79 13.26
CA ILE A 572 2.16 30.92 12.35
C ILE A 572 0.88 30.41 13.04
N GLN A 573 0.93 29.22 13.64
CA GLN A 573 -0.23 28.64 14.34
C GLN A 573 -0.65 29.48 15.55
N MET A 574 0.28 30.00 16.33
CA MET A 574 -0.01 30.88 17.46
C MET A 574 -0.72 32.15 17.02
N LYS A 575 -0.25 32.78 15.95
CA LYS A 575 -0.89 33.96 15.36
C LYS A 575 -2.32 33.67 14.94
N PHE A 576 -2.52 32.58 14.18
CA PHE A 576 -3.85 32.14 13.73
C PHE A 576 -4.80 31.86 14.91
N ASN A 577 -4.32 31.14 15.94
CA ASN A 577 -5.12 30.87 17.14
C ASN A 577 -5.58 32.14 17.84
N LYS A 578 -4.67 33.13 17.95
CA LYS A 578 -4.97 34.42 18.58
C LYS A 578 -5.99 35.22 17.78
N GLU A 579 -5.86 35.26 16.46
CA GLU A 579 -6.77 35.99 15.58
C GLU A 579 -8.19 35.38 15.57
N HIS A 580 -8.31 34.06 15.73
CA HIS A 580 -9.58 33.33 15.68
C HIS A 580 -10.11 32.90 17.04
N GLY A 581 -9.41 33.24 18.15
CA GLY A 581 -9.83 32.87 19.50
C GLY A 581 -9.82 31.36 19.76
N ILE A 582 -8.93 30.61 19.09
CA ILE A 582 -8.86 29.15 19.19
C ILE A 582 -7.96 28.78 20.38
N VAL A 583 -8.47 27.91 21.26
CA VAL A 583 -7.71 27.30 22.34
C VAL A 583 -7.28 25.89 21.90
N PRO A 584 -5.95 25.61 21.90
CA PRO A 584 -5.45 24.28 21.53
C PRO A 584 -6.08 23.18 22.39
N LYS A 585 -6.55 22.11 21.76
CA LYS A 585 -7.11 20.94 22.44
C LYS A 585 -6.39 19.69 21.98
N THR A 586 -5.96 18.87 22.94
CA THR A 586 -5.40 17.54 22.65
C THR A 586 -6.42 16.70 21.88
N ILE A 587 -5.95 16.00 20.85
CA ILE A 587 -6.79 15.11 20.07
C ILE A 587 -7.12 13.88 20.92
N VAL A 588 -8.38 13.48 20.94
CA VAL A 588 -8.83 12.21 21.54
C VAL A 588 -9.24 11.30 20.39
N LYS A 589 -8.57 10.16 20.28
CA LYS A 589 -8.91 9.11 19.30
C LYS A 589 -9.25 7.82 20.03
N ASP A 590 -10.29 7.15 19.58
CA ASP A 590 -10.63 5.81 20.07
C ASP A 590 -9.52 4.81 19.76
N ILE A 591 -9.24 3.94 20.72
CA ILE A 591 -8.19 2.92 20.60
C ILE A 591 -8.68 1.74 19.73
N SER A 592 -10.01 1.55 19.66
CA SER A 592 -10.65 0.51 18.83
C SER A 592 -10.37 0.64 17.33
N CYS A 593 -10.10 1.83 16.81
CA CYS A 593 -9.75 2.03 15.39
C CYS A 593 -8.44 1.35 14.95
N LEU A 594 -7.55 0.98 15.87
CA LEU A 594 -6.31 0.26 15.55
C LEU A 594 -6.52 -1.26 15.43
N LEU A 595 -7.57 -1.80 16.06
CA LEU A 595 -7.92 -3.22 16.01
C LEU A 595 -8.68 -3.60 14.74
N TYR A 596 -9.50 -2.70 14.20
CA TYR A 596 -10.28 -2.98 12.98
C TYR A 596 -9.44 -3.16 11.71
N THR A 597 -8.19 -2.71 11.69
CA THR A 597 -7.29 -2.93 10.56
C THR A 597 -6.48 -4.23 10.66
N SER A 598 -6.36 -4.84 11.85
CA SER A 598 -5.72 -6.15 12.04
C SER A 598 -6.74 -7.29 12.11
N ASP A 599 -7.86 -7.09 12.81
CA ASP A 599 -8.93 -8.09 12.92
C ASP A 599 -9.78 -8.19 11.64
N ALA A 600 -9.85 -7.12 10.84
CA ALA A 600 -10.46 -7.19 9.51
C ALA A 600 -9.60 -7.97 8.50
N ALA A 601 -8.34 -8.27 8.81
CA ALA A 601 -7.51 -9.18 8.04
C ALA A 601 -7.60 -10.63 8.56
N ASP A 602 -8.06 -10.84 9.81
CA ASP A 602 -8.17 -12.16 10.44
C ASP A 602 -9.63 -12.65 10.60
N GLU A 603 -10.65 -11.76 10.50
CA GLU A 603 -12.07 -12.12 10.69
C GLU A 603 -12.97 -11.78 9.46
N LEU A 604 -12.43 -11.25 8.37
CA LEU A 604 -13.11 -11.05 7.10
C LEU A 604 -12.40 -11.81 5.99
#